data_3851db7870e105452b359f9e80da3fc8
#
_entry.id   3851db7870e105452b359f9e80da3fc8
#
_cell.length_a   1.000
_cell.length_b   1.000
_cell.length_c   1.000
_cell.angle_alpha   90.00
_cell.angle_beta   90.00
_cell.angle_gamma   90.00
#
_symmetry.space_group_name_H-M   'P 1'
#
loop_
_entity.id
_entity.type
_entity.pdbx_description
1 polymer ?
#
loop_
_entity_poly.entity_id
_entity_poly.type
_entity_poly.pdbx_seq_one_letter_code
_entity_poly.pdbx_strand_id
1 'polypeptide(L)'
;MKLVEKVTEMGLQIEMICPDHGIIWRKDPSKIINAYVEWSKQVPKRKAIVIYDTMWRSTETMAKAIADTLALEGVDAKPMHLRRCHKSDIITEVLDTAAVIIGSPTLNNHIFPSIGSFLTYMEGLKPAKKIAAAFGSYGWSGEAVKTINSHFETMGFDIIDPGLRVKYVPDKTGIEACQEFAKKIAHAIPA
;
A
#
# COMPACT_ATOMS: atom_id res chain seq x y z
N MET A 1 -10.48 19.04 -1.84
CA MET A 1 -11.73 19.40 -2.59
C MET A 1 -12.26 20.77 -2.19
N LYS A 2 -12.77 21.02 -0.98
CA LYS A 2 -13.40 22.32 -0.60
C LYS A 2 -12.61 23.58 -0.98
N LEU A 3 -11.27 23.57 -0.91
CA LEU A 3 -10.45 24.73 -1.30
C LEU A 3 -10.48 24.96 -2.81
N VAL A 4 -10.31 23.89 -3.59
CA VAL A 4 -10.32 23.97 -5.06
C VAL A 4 -11.69 24.41 -5.56
N GLU A 5 -12.76 23.87 -5.01
CA GLU A 5 -14.16 24.28 -5.30
C GLU A 5 -14.35 25.76 -5.02
N LYS A 6 -13.95 26.23 -3.84
CA LYS A 6 -14.05 27.63 -3.45
C LYS A 6 -13.28 28.56 -4.39
N VAL A 7 -12.06 28.19 -4.78
CA VAL A 7 -11.24 28.99 -5.72
C VAL A 7 -11.90 29.04 -7.10
N THR A 8 -12.47 27.91 -7.55
CA THR A 8 -13.22 27.84 -8.82
C THR A 8 -14.48 28.72 -8.78
N GLU A 9 -15.25 28.67 -7.70
CA GLU A 9 -16.45 29.52 -7.51
C GLU A 9 -16.14 31.02 -7.48
N MET A 10 -14.96 31.39 -7.00
CA MET A 10 -14.50 32.79 -7.00
C MET A 10 -14.19 33.34 -8.40
N GLY A 11 -14.15 32.49 -9.44
CA GLY A 11 -13.87 32.89 -10.82
C GLY A 11 -12.47 33.46 -11.03
N LEU A 12 -11.52 33.15 -10.17
CA LEU A 12 -10.17 33.71 -10.24
C LEU A 12 -9.41 33.16 -11.44
N GLN A 13 -8.85 34.03 -12.24
CA GLN A 13 -7.90 33.65 -13.30
C GLN A 13 -6.53 33.43 -12.67
N ILE A 14 -6.14 32.17 -12.53
CA ILE A 14 -4.84 31.79 -11.96
C ILE A 14 -3.83 31.66 -13.08
N GLU A 15 -2.88 32.58 -13.14
CA GLU A 15 -1.79 32.57 -14.13
C GLU A 15 -0.63 31.68 -13.70
N MET A 16 -0.41 31.48 -12.39
CA MET A 16 0.70 30.75 -11.85
C MET A 16 0.34 30.14 -10.48
N ILE A 17 0.89 28.96 -10.18
CA ILE A 17 0.82 28.35 -8.86
C ILE A 17 2.24 28.14 -8.32
N CYS A 18 2.51 28.75 -7.16
CA CYS A 18 3.78 28.68 -6.45
C CYS A 18 3.54 27.95 -5.10
N PRO A 19 3.70 26.62 -5.03
CA PRO A 19 3.55 25.91 -3.76
C PRO A 19 4.77 26.14 -2.86
N ASP A 20 4.57 26.07 -1.54
CA ASP A 20 5.67 26.11 -0.56
C ASP A 20 6.64 24.95 -0.76
N HIS A 21 6.13 23.80 -1.15
CA HIS A 21 6.91 22.58 -1.45
C HIS A 21 6.50 22.05 -2.81
N GLY A 22 7.43 21.97 -3.76
CA GLY A 22 7.21 21.43 -5.08
C GLY A 22 7.61 22.40 -6.22
N ILE A 23 7.23 22.03 -7.44
CA ILE A 23 7.56 22.82 -8.63
C ILE A 23 6.58 23.97 -8.83
N ILE A 24 7.07 25.09 -9.39
CA ILE A 24 6.24 26.23 -9.76
C ILE A 24 5.59 25.96 -11.13
N TRP A 25 4.28 26.06 -11.20
CA TRP A 25 3.49 25.88 -12.41
C TRP A 25 3.25 27.22 -13.10
N ARG A 26 4.10 27.55 -14.08
CA ARG A 26 4.12 28.86 -14.73
C ARG A 26 3.30 28.96 -16.02
N LYS A 27 3.08 27.82 -16.72
CA LYS A 27 2.46 27.84 -18.05
C LYS A 27 1.07 27.25 -18.09
N ASP A 28 0.72 26.34 -17.25
CA ASP A 28 -0.58 25.67 -17.25
C ASP A 28 -0.93 25.24 -15.82
N PRO A 29 -1.36 26.21 -15.01
CA PRO A 29 -1.75 25.90 -13.63
C PRO A 29 -2.96 24.98 -13.53
N SER A 30 -3.80 24.90 -14.55
CA SER A 30 -4.97 24.02 -14.59
C SER A 30 -4.56 22.55 -14.51
N LYS A 31 -3.41 22.20 -15.06
CA LYS A 31 -2.89 20.82 -15.05
C LYS A 31 -2.71 20.27 -13.64
N ILE A 32 -2.10 21.05 -12.74
CA ILE A 32 -1.91 20.58 -11.36
C ILE A 32 -3.21 20.66 -10.55
N ILE A 33 -4.07 21.63 -10.80
CA ILE A 33 -5.39 21.72 -10.17
C ILE A 33 -6.21 20.46 -10.50
N ASN A 34 -6.28 20.08 -11.77
CA ASN A 34 -7.00 18.88 -12.22
C ASN A 34 -6.39 17.61 -11.61
N ALA A 35 -5.07 17.52 -11.54
CA ALA A 35 -4.39 16.40 -10.88
C ALA A 35 -4.78 16.29 -9.40
N TYR A 36 -4.80 17.39 -8.65
CA TYR A 36 -5.26 17.39 -7.24
C TYR A 36 -6.73 17.00 -7.11
N VAL A 37 -7.59 17.42 -8.02
CA VAL A 37 -9.00 16.98 -8.05
C VAL A 37 -9.09 15.47 -8.21
N GLU A 38 -8.38 14.90 -9.17
CA GLU A 38 -8.38 13.44 -9.39
C GLU A 38 -7.77 12.68 -8.20
N TRP A 39 -6.61 13.09 -7.70
CA TRP A 39 -5.98 12.44 -6.55
C TRP A 39 -6.85 12.49 -5.29
N SER A 40 -7.57 13.59 -5.07
CA SER A 40 -8.45 13.73 -3.90
C SER A 40 -9.67 12.79 -3.92
N LYS A 41 -10.07 12.29 -5.08
CA LYS A 41 -11.13 11.28 -5.22
C LYS A 41 -10.70 9.92 -4.72
N GLN A 42 -9.40 9.65 -4.71
CA GLN A 42 -8.79 8.35 -4.34
C GLN A 42 -9.54 7.18 -5.01
N VAL A 43 -9.78 7.28 -6.31
CA VAL A 43 -10.44 6.21 -7.07
C VAL A 43 -9.45 5.06 -7.23
N PRO A 44 -9.74 3.89 -6.68
CA PRO A 44 -8.85 2.74 -6.80
C PRO A 44 -8.84 2.21 -8.24
N LYS A 45 -7.64 1.91 -8.72
CA LYS A 45 -7.42 1.16 -9.97
C LYS A 45 -7.25 -0.33 -9.66
N ARG A 46 -7.36 -1.19 -10.66
CA ARG A 46 -7.03 -2.63 -10.54
C ARG A 46 -5.52 -2.84 -10.33
N LYS A 47 -5.04 -2.36 -9.20
CA LYS A 47 -3.64 -2.30 -8.81
C LYS A 47 -3.47 -2.76 -7.37
N ALA A 48 -2.39 -3.44 -7.09
CA ALA A 48 -2.00 -3.89 -5.76
C ALA A 48 -0.55 -3.49 -5.45
N ILE A 49 -0.29 -3.06 -4.24
CA ILE A 49 1.06 -2.80 -3.76
C ILE A 49 1.41 -3.81 -2.67
N VAL A 50 2.53 -4.52 -2.84
CA VAL A 50 3.04 -5.48 -1.87
C VAL A 50 4.25 -4.88 -1.16
N ILE A 51 4.00 -4.25 -0.02
CA ILE A 51 5.00 -3.56 0.78
C ILE A 51 5.58 -4.55 1.80
N TYR A 52 6.89 -4.66 1.87
CA TYR A 52 7.49 -5.59 2.80
C TYR A 52 8.87 -5.15 3.30
N ASP A 53 9.27 -5.74 4.42
CA ASP A 53 10.66 -5.83 4.82
C ASP A 53 10.98 -7.29 5.20
N THR A 54 12.26 -7.59 5.28
CA THR A 54 12.72 -8.96 5.51
C THR A 54 14.03 -8.98 6.28
N MET A 55 14.22 -9.99 7.11
CA MET A 55 15.46 -10.20 7.84
C MET A 55 16.37 -11.20 7.08
N TRP A 56 15.84 -12.38 6.79
CA TRP A 56 16.55 -13.50 6.16
C TRP A 56 15.89 -13.96 4.86
N ARG A 57 15.23 -13.02 4.15
CA ARG A 57 14.57 -13.19 2.85
C ARG A 57 13.31 -14.07 2.84
N SER A 58 12.88 -14.65 3.94
CA SER A 58 11.64 -15.45 3.97
C SER A 58 10.42 -14.62 3.58
N THR A 59 10.23 -13.45 4.20
CA THR A 59 9.14 -12.52 3.84
C THR A 59 9.29 -11.98 2.42
N GLU A 60 10.53 -11.76 1.92
CA GLU A 60 10.77 -11.38 0.52
C GLU A 60 10.29 -12.45 -0.45
N THR A 61 10.56 -13.74 -0.14
CA THR A 61 10.12 -14.87 -0.97
C THR A 61 8.58 -14.92 -1.02
N MET A 62 7.91 -14.74 0.12
CA MET A 62 6.45 -14.64 0.17
C MET A 62 5.94 -13.46 -0.66
N ALA A 63 6.53 -12.26 -0.49
CA ALA A 63 6.14 -11.05 -1.21
C ALA A 63 6.23 -11.22 -2.74
N LYS A 64 7.28 -11.87 -3.23
CA LYS A 64 7.45 -12.16 -4.65
C LYS A 64 6.38 -13.13 -5.15
N ALA A 65 6.16 -14.24 -4.44
CA ALA A 65 5.14 -15.22 -4.82
C ALA A 65 3.73 -14.59 -4.86
N ILE A 66 3.42 -13.69 -3.92
CA ILE A 66 2.15 -12.95 -3.90
C ILE A 66 2.07 -12.01 -5.10
N ALA A 67 3.10 -11.19 -5.35
CA ALA A 67 3.10 -10.22 -6.45
C ALA A 67 3.03 -10.90 -7.81
N ASP A 68 3.79 -11.96 -8.03
CA ASP A 68 3.80 -12.73 -9.28
C ASP A 68 2.42 -13.36 -9.55
N THR A 69 1.78 -13.89 -8.52
CA THR A 69 0.43 -14.48 -8.64
C THR A 69 -0.62 -13.41 -8.94
N LEU A 70 -0.56 -12.26 -8.27
CA LEU A 70 -1.45 -11.12 -8.57
C LEU A 70 -1.32 -10.67 -10.02
N ALA A 71 -0.09 -10.61 -10.52
CA ALA A 71 0.17 -10.26 -11.94
C ALA A 71 -0.43 -11.30 -12.91
N LEU A 72 -0.34 -12.59 -12.59
CA LEU A 72 -0.99 -13.67 -13.36
C LEU A 72 -2.52 -13.55 -13.37
N GLU A 73 -3.11 -13.03 -12.28
CA GLU A 73 -4.55 -12.75 -12.16
C GLU A 73 -4.96 -11.39 -12.79
N GLY A 74 -4.08 -10.74 -13.56
CA GLY A 74 -4.36 -9.50 -14.27
C GLY A 74 -4.43 -8.25 -13.38
N VAL A 75 -3.78 -8.27 -12.22
CA VAL A 75 -3.62 -7.12 -11.33
C VAL A 75 -2.26 -6.47 -11.57
N ASP A 76 -2.20 -5.13 -11.73
CA ASP A 76 -0.93 -4.40 -11.72
C ASP A 76 -0.31 -4.47 -10.32
N ALA A 77 0.53 -5.45 -10.09
CA ALA A 77 1.09 -5.77 -8.79
C ALA A 77 2.55 -5.30 -8.65
N LYS A 78 2.83 -4.46 -7.65
CA LYS A 78 4.16 -3.88 -7.44
C LYS A 78 4.75 -4.27 -6.08
N PRO A 79 5.76 -5.15 -6.03
CA PRO A 79 6.47 -5.43 -4.79
C PRO A 79 7.43 -4.29 -4.45
N MET A 80 7.36 -3.77 -3.22
CA MET A 80 8.19 -2.67 -2.74
C MET A 80 8.85 -3.00 -1.41
N HIS A 81 10.16 -3.14 -1.43
CA HIS A 81 10.97 -3.38 -0.25
C HIS A 81 11.29 -2.06 0.47
N LEU A 82 10.87 -1.89 1.71
CA LEU A 82 10.97 -0.63 2.45
C LEU A 82 12.38 -0.06 2.58
N ARG A 83 13.40 -0.91 2.67
CA ARG A 83 14.79 -0.43 2.75
C ARG A 83 15.41 -0.09 1.39
N ARG A 84 14.71 -0.35 0.28
CA ARG A 84 15.19 -0.08 -1.08
C ARG A 84 14.37 1.00 -1.81
N CYS A 85 13.20 1.35 -1.27
CA CYS A 85 12.31 2.33 -1.84
C CYS A 85 12.15 3.52 -0.89
N HIS A 86 12.07 4.72 -1.42
CA HIS A 86 11.76 5.88 -0.60
C HIS A 86 10.28 5.85 -0.17
N LYS A 87 9.98 6.28 1.05
CA LYS A 87 8.60 6.28 1.58
C LYS A 87 7.63 7.06 0.70
N SER A 88 8.07 8.16 0.12
CA SER A 88 7.24 8.98 -0.77
C SER A 88 6.85 8.24 -2.04
N ASP A 89 7.74 7.43 -2.60
CA ASP A 89 7.44 6.63 -3.80
C ASP A 89 6.38 5.58 -3.48
N ILE A 90 6.52 4.93 -2.31
CA ILE A 90 5.55 3.92 -1.85
C ILE A 90 4.17 4.57 -1.65
N ILE A 91 4.09 5.72 -0.99
CA ILE A 91 2.82 6.43 -0.76
C ILE A 91 2.20 6.94 -2.06
N THR A 92 3.01 7.34 -3.04
CA THR A 92 2.52 7.71 -4.37
C THR A 92 1.83 6.52 -5.04
N GLU A 93 2.40 5.31 -4.92
CA GLU A 93 1.77 4.09 -5.44
C GLU A 93 0.49 3.71 -4.66
N VAL A 94 0.44 3.97 -3.35
CA VAL A 94 -0.77 3.72 -2.53
C VAL A 94 -1.94 4.60 -2.95
N LEU A 95 -1.70 5.77 -3.53
CA LEU A 95 -2.75 6.74 -3.82
C LEU A 95 -3.87 6.17 -4.68
N ASP A 96 -3.54 5.48 -5.77
CA ASP A 96 -4.49 4.93 -6.74
C ASP A 96 -4.60 3.39 -6.71
N THR A 97 -3.96 2.73 -5.77
CA THR A 97 -4.05 1.27 -5.62
C THR A 97 -5.39 0.85 -4.98
N ALA A 98 -5.94 -0.27 -5.39
CA ALA A 98 -7.08 -0.90 -4.74
C ALA A 98 -6.67 -1.71 -3.50
N ALA A 99 -5.56 -2.46 -3.60
CA ALA A 99 -5.12 -3.36 -2.55
C ALA A 99 -3.77 -2.96 -1.96
N VAL A 100 -3.71 -2.83 -0.63
CA VAL A 100 -2.49 -2.63 0.14
C VAL A 100 -2.17 -3.91 0.91
N ILE A 101 -1.07 -4.55 0.54
CA ILE A 101 -0.64 -5.82 1.11
C ILE A 101 0.68 -5.58 1.84
N ILE A 102 0.72 -5.85 3.15
CA ILE A 102 1.93 -5.58 3.95
C ILE A 102 2.49 -6.85 4.56
N GLY A 103 3.80 -7.04 4.36
CA GLY A 103 4.55 -8.19 4.84
C GLY A 103 5.64 -7.83 5.85
N SER A 104 5.68 -8.56 6.97
CA SER A 104 6.68 -8.39 8.01
C SER A 104 7.15 -9.73 8.58
N PRO A 105 8.45 -9.91 8.81
CA PRO A 105 8.86 -10.95 9.75
C PRO A 105 8.44 -10.56 11.16
N THR A 106 8.18 -11.55 12.03
CA THR A 106 8.01 -11.31 13.46
C THR A 106 9.37 -11.17 14.13
N LEU A 107 9.59 -10.03 14.79
CA LEU A 107 10.80 -9.72 15.55
C LEU A 107 10.40 -9.32 16.99
N ASN A 108 10.94 -10.01 18.00
CA ASN A 108 10.65 -9.71 19.42
C ASN A 108 9.14 -9.62 19.72
N ASN A 109 8.35 -10.57 19.17
CA ASN A 109 6.88 -10.64 19.27
C ASN A 109 6.13 -9.44 18.66
N HIS A 110 6.79 -8.65 17.79
CA HIS A 110 6.24 -7.46 17.13
C HIS A 110 6.52 -7.46 15.63
N ILE A 111 6.02 -6.43 14.95
CA ILE A 111 6.35 -6.13 13.57
C ILE A 111 7.80 -5.66 13.45
N PHE A 112 8.37 -5.82 12.28
CA PHE A 112 9.70 -5.29 11.98
C PHE A 112 9.70 -3.75 12.07
N PRO A 113 10.73 -3.10 12.68
CA PRO A 113 10.71 -1.67 12.97
C PRO A 113 10.45 -0.76 11.77
N SER A 114 10.98 -1.11 10.59
CA SER A 114 10.73 -0.36 9.35
C SER A 114 9.26 -0.39 8.93
N ILE A 115 8.59 -1.53 9.11
CA ILE A 115 7.15 -1.69 8.85
C ILE A 115 6.34 -0.82 9.81
N GLY A 116 6.67 -0.84 11.12
CA GLY A 116 5.99 0.00 12.12
C GLY A 116 6.13 1.49 11.80
N SER A 117 7.34 1.93 11.46
CA SER A 117 7.58 3.31 11.04
C SER A 117 6.79 3.70 9.79
N PHE A 118 6.67 2.80 8.82
CA PHE A 118 5.91 3.04 7.60
C PHE A 118 4.40 3.10 7.87
N LEU A 119 3.87 2.18 8.67
CA LEU A 119 2.45 2.15 9.05
C LEU A 119 2.04 3.43 9.76
N THR A 120 2.81 3.89 10.74
CA THR A 120 2.56 5.17 11.43
C THR A 120 2.56 6.35 10.45
N TYR A 121 3.48 6.37 9.48
CA TYR A 121 3.51 7.40 8.45
C TYR A 121 2.28 7.35 7.54
N MET A 122 1.89 6.16 7.09
CA MET A 122 0.72 5.95 6.23
C MET A 122 -0.59 6.34 6.93
N GLU A 123 -0.77 5.99 8.20
CA GLU A 123 -1.93 6.40 9.02
C GLU A 123 -2.12 7.92 9.02
N GLY A 124 -1.03 8.67 9.16
CA GLY A 124 -1.05 10.15 9.16
C GLY A 124 -1.55 10.73 7.85
N LEU A 125 -1.36 10.04 6.72
CA LEU A 125 -1.77 10.48 5.39
C LEU A 125 -3.22 10.08 5.03
N LYS A 126 -3.85 9.22 5.84
CA LYS A 126 -5.26 8.82 5.72
C LYS A 126 -5.66 8.35 4.31
N PRO A 127 -4.97 7.37 3.71
CA PRO A 127 -5.45 6.78 2.47
C PRO A 127 -6.82 6.14 2.70
N ALA A 128 -7.69 6.18 1.68
CA ALA A 128 -9.06 5.69 1.80
C ALA A 128 -9.43 4.73 0.66
N LYS A 129 -10.54 4.02 0.81
CA LYS A 129 -11.09 3.09 -0.19
C LYS A 129 -10.08 1.99 -0.57
N LYS A 130 -9.43 1.39 0.41
CA LYS A 130 -8.45 0.33 0.22
C LYS A 130 -8.96 -0.99 0.79
N ILE A 131 -8.75 -2.07 0.06
CA ILE A 131 -8.73 -3.40 0.65
C ILE A 131 -7.32 -3.69 1.18
N ALA A 132 -7.23 -4.50 2.21
CA ALA A 132 -5.98 -4.77 2.88
C ALA A 132 -5.78 -6.25 3.18
N ALA A 133 -4.53 -6.68 3.17
CA ALA A 133 -4.15 -8.00 3.59
C ALA A 133 -2.74 -8.00 4.20
N ALA A 134 -2.53 -8.80 5.24
CA ALA A 134 -1.25 -8.90 5.93
C ALA A 134 -0.64 -10.28 5.74
N PHE A 135 0.68 -10.34 5.64
CA PHE A 135 1.41 -11.61 5.62
C PHE A 135 2.73 -11.50 6.39
N GLY A 136 3.29 -12.64 6.76
CA GLY A 136 4.58 -12.61 7.42
C GLY A 136 5.20 -13.97 7.70
N SER A 137 6.52 -13.97 7.82
CA SER A 137 7.28 -15.12 8.29
C SER A 137 7.58 -15.02 9.78
N TYR A 138 7.69 -16.14 10.46
CA TYR A 138 8.00 -16.17 11.88
C TYR A 138 8.77 -17.46 12.26
N GLY A 139 9.47 -17.42 13.40
CA GLY A 139 10.12 -18.58 13.98
C GLY A 139 9.38 -19.17 15.18
N TRP A 140 8.71 -18.31 15.96
CA TRP A 140 8.14 -18.67 17.26
C TRP A 140 6.62 -18.52 17.32
N SER A 141 6.06 -17.33 17.21
CA SER A 141 4.66 -17.04 17.54
C SER A 141 3.86 -16.27 16.46
N GLY A 142 4.48 -15.39 15.65
CA GLY A 142 3.88 -14.82 14.46
C GLY A 142 2.90 -13.66 14.68
N GLU A 143 3.16 -12.78 15.64
CA GLU A 143 2.31 -11.64 16.00
C GLU A 143 2.29 -10.51 14.97
N ALA A 144 3.30 -10.43 14.12
CA ALA A 144 3.43 -9.33 13.14
C ALA A 144 2.17 -9.12 12.30
N VAL A 145 1.57 -10.19 11.82
CA VAL A 145 0.35 -10.14 10.99
C VAL A 145 -0.82 -9.52 11.77
N LYS A 146 -1.02 -9.90 13.03
CA LYS A 146 -2.07 -9.34 13.88
C LYS A 146 -1.84 -7.83 14.12
N THR A 147 -0.60 -7.44 14.36
CA THR A 147 -0.25 -6.03 14.57
C THR A 147 -0.50 -5.21 13.30
N ILE A 148 -0.15 -5.72 12.11
CA ILE A 148 -0.43 -5.05 10.83
C ILE A 148 -1.95 -4.87 10.65
N ASN A 149 -2.74 -5.91 10.92
CA ASN A 149 -4.20 -5.82 10.80
C ASN A 149 -4.80 -4.76 11.74
N SER A 150 -4.29 -4.61 12.97
CA SER A 150 -4.76 -3.55 13.87
C SER A 150 -4.51 -2.14 13.31
N HIS A 151 -3.42 -1.93 12.58
CA HIS A 151 -3.17 -0.68 11.85
C HIS A 151 -4.16 -0.51 10.69
N PHE A 152 -4.46 -1.56 9.94
CA PHE A 152 -5.46 -1.50 8.87
C PHE A 152 -6.87 -1.18 9.40
N GLU A 153 -7.26 -1.76 10.54
CA GLU A 153 -8.52 -1.43 11.24
C GLU A 153 -8.56 0.06 11.63
N THR A 154 -7.46 0.59 12.20
CA THR A 154 -7.34 2.01 12.56
C THR A 154 -7.49 2.93 11.35
N MET A 155 -6.97 2.53 10.19
CA MET A 155 -7.11 3.26 8.93
C MET A 155 -8.48 3.07 8.25
N GLY A 156 -9.33 2.17 8.75
CA GLY A 156 -10.63 1.85 8.15
C GLY A 156 -10.52 1.12 6.81
N PHE A 157 -9.47 0.31 6.62
CA PHE A 157 -9.31 -0.51 5.43
C PHE A 157 -10.19 -1.76 5.54
N ASP A 158 -10.65 -2.25 4.39
CA ASP A 158 -11.40 -3.50 4.29
C ASP A 158 -10.44 -4.70 4.29
N ILE A 159 -10.33 -5.39 5.44
CA ILE A 159 -9.43 -6.53 5.60
C ILE A 159 -10.12 -7.78 5.05
N ILE A 160 -9.61 -8.28 3.93
CA ILE A 160 -10.24 -9.38 3.19
C ILE A 160 -9.80 -10.78 3.61
N ASP A 161 -8.76 -10.90 4.42
CA ASP A 161 -8.24 -12.16 4.92
C ASP A 161 -7.59 -11.94 6.31
N PRO A 162 -7.73 -12.86 7.28
CA PRO A 162 -7.12 -12.74 8.61
C PRO A 162 -5.58 -12.66 8.57
N GLY A 163 -5.00 -12.99 7.42
CA GLY A 163 -3.58 -12.86 7.14
C GLY A 163 -2.82 -14.19 7.06
N LEU A 164 -1.83 -14.20 6.19
CA LEU A 164 -1.00 -15.38 5.92
C LEU A 164 0.24 -15.39 6.82
N ARG A 165 0.46 -16.49 7.53
CA ARG A 165 1.66 -16.72 8.36
C ARG A 165 2.39 -17.97 7.93
N VAL A 166 3.68 -17.85 7.61
CA VAL A 166 4.53 -18.97 7.27
C VAL A 166 5.65 -19.12 8.30
N LYS A 167 5.81 -20.31 8.86
CA LYS A 167 6.86 -20.60 9.83
C LYS A 167 8.19 -20.85 9.11
N TYR A 168 9.25 -20.16 9.53
CA TYR A 168 10.59 -20.24 8.98
C TYR A 168 10.69 -19.82 7.50
N VAL A 169 11.41 -20.60 6.70
CA VAL A 169 11.56 -20.38 5.26
C VAL A 169 10.37 -21.00 4.53
N PRO A 170 9.70 -20.26 3.64
CA PRO A 170 8.61 -20.83 2.84
C PRO A 170 9.11 -22.00 1.99
N ASP A 171 8.55 -23.17 2.25
CA ASP A 171 8.69 -24.36 1.41
C ASP A 171 7.63 -24.34 0.29
N LYS A 172 7.51 -25.46 -0.44
CA LYS A 172 6.52 -25.60 -1.51
C LYS A 172 5.09 -25.29 -1.02
N THR A 173 4.71 -25.85 0.12
CA THR A 173 3.37 -25.63 0.72
C THR A 173 3.18 -24.18 1.14
N GLY A 174 4.21 -23.55 1.70
CA GLY A 174 4.20 -22.11 2.04
C GLY A 174 4.05 -21.22 0.82
N ILE A 175 4.68 -21.57 -0.30
CA ILE A 175 4.51 -20.85 -1.57
C ILE A 175 3.11 -21.06 -2.15
N GLU A 176 2.58 -22.28 -2.16
CA GLU A 176 1.20 -22.55 -2.58
C GLU A 176 0.19 -21.75 -1.75
N ALA A 177 0.40 -21.64 -0.43
CA ALA A 177 -0.43 -20.80 0.44
C ALA A 177 -0.33 -19.31 0.07
N CYS A 178 0.85 -18.81 -0.31
CA CYS A 178 1.02 -17.44 -0.83
C CYS A 178 0.24 -17.21 -2.13
N GLN A 179 0.23 -18.19 -3.02
CA GLN A 179 -0.50 -18.14 -4.29
C GLN A 179 -2.02 -18.09 -4.06
N GLU A 180 -2.55 -18.97 -3.22
CA GLU A 180 -3.97 -18.98 -2.88
C GLU A 180 -4.41 -17.67 -2.16
N PHE A 181 -3.57 -17.15 -1.27
CA PHE A 181 -3.78 -15.86 -0.63
C PHE A 181 -3.83 -14.73 -1.67
N ALA A 182 -2.94 -14.71 -2.64
CA ALA A 182 -2.91 -13.71 -3.70
C ALA A 182 -4.16 -13.79 -4.62
N LYS A 183 -4.63 -14.99 -4.96
CA LYS A 183 -5.86 -15.19 -5.75
C LYS A 183 -7.08 -14.61 -5.04
N LYS A 184 -7.23 -14.84 -3.72
CA LYS A 184 -8.31 -14.23 -2.93
C LYS A 184 -8.27 -12.71 -3.03
N ILE A 185 -7.08 -12.10 -2.94
CA ILE A 185 -6.90 -10.66 -3.06
C ILE A 185 -7.30 -10.19 -4.47
N ALA A 186 -6.83 -10.87 -5.52
CA ALA A 186 -7.15 -10.52 -6.89
C ALA A 186 -8.65 -10.53 -7.19
N HIS A 187 -9.39 -11.51 -6.62
CA HIS A 187 -10.85 -11.58 -6.73
C HIS A 187 -11.58 -10.47 -5.98
N ALA A 188 -11.02 -9.96 -4.90
CA ALA A 188 -11.60 -8.86 -4.13
C ALA A 188 -11.35 -7.48 -4.75
N ILE A 189 -10.39 -7.35 -5.66
CA ILE A 189 -10.11 -6.09 -6.37
C ILE A 189 -11.17 -5.90 -7.46
N PRO A 190 -11.88 -4.75 -7.47
CA PRO A 190 -12.83 -4.43 -8.54
C PRO A 190 -12.20 -4.48 -9.94
N ALA A 191 -13.00 -4.86 -10.94
CA ALA A 191 -12.59 -4.92 -12.34
C ALA A 191 -12.30 -3.52 -12.90
#